data_fd42fa82cceeab1b9dfd0758a8c72965
#
_entry.id   fd42fa82cceeab1b9dfd0758a8c72965
#
_cell.length_a   1.000
_cell.length_b   1.000
_cell.length_c   1.000
_cell.angle_alpha   90.00
_cell.angle_beta   90.00
_cell.angle_gamma   90.00
#
_symmetry.space_group_name_H-M   'P 1'
#
loop_
_entity.id
_entity.type
_entity.pdbx_description
1 polymer ?
#
loop_
_entity_poly.entity_id
_entity_poly.type
_entity_poly.pdbx_seq_one_letter_code
_entity_poly.pdbx_strand_id
1 'polypeptide(L)'
;MKSDFLNRGKLLIGFAMILFCSGLYAENDLLEPTWVRPDTDFSAFNKFQVMPLDVSDVRLLRPPWAMDDPKDWSIDNEDLQLLQDIYRDVMKAILEADGGYPVVHVPGADVIQVEVELLSIMPYIRPGKRETSKGQSYITLGSGEVNAKIDLRNSETRELLLLLEGEKTVGQEYKEHNDTNIVANLEYMFTQFATRLRNAMDRVHGK
;
A
#
# COMPACT_ATOMS: atom_id res chain seq x y z
N MET A 1 -14.21 -53.49 4.78
CA MET A 1 -14.18 -52.22 5.54
C MET A 1 -12.72 -51.72 5.54
N LYS A 2 -12.34 -50.98 4.51
CA LYS A 2 -11.00 -50.38 4.40
C LYS A 2 -11.12 -49.09 3.58
N SER A 3 -10.54 -48.03 4.16
CA SER A 3 -9.96 -46.86 3.51
C SER A 3 -10.87 -45.81 2.86
N ASP A 4 -11.16 -44.77 3.62
CA ASP A 4 -11.47 -43.42 3.10
C ASP A 4 -10.81 -42.36 4.00
N PHE A 5 -9.46 -42.34 4.02
CA PHE A 5 -8.71 -41.38 4.82
C PHE A 5 -7.59 -40.65 4.05
N LEU A 6 -7.66 -40.59 2.71
CA LEU A 6 -6.55 -40.08 1.91
C LEU A 6 -6.98 -39.00 0.89
N ASN A 7 -7.94 -38.15 1.21
CA ASN A 7 -8.28 -37.09 0.23
C ASN A 7 -8.60 -35.70 0.83
N ARG A 8 -8.20 -35.41 2.07
CA ARG A 8 -8.40 -34.09 2.69
C ARG A 8 -7.17 -33.17 2.65
N GLY A 9 -6.01 -33.66 2.26
CA GLY A 9 -4.75 -32.90 2.31
C GLY A 9 -4.39 -32.12 1.03
N LYS A 10 -5.12 -32.29 -0.08
CA LYS A 10 -4.73 -31.68 -1.37
C LYS A 10 -5.56 -30.47 -1.78
N LEU A 11 -6.59 -30.11 -1.02
CA LEU A 11 -7.49 -28.99 -1.36
C LEU A 11 -7.03 -27.64 -0.79
N LEU A 12 -6.12 -27.63 0.20
CA LEU A 12 -5.69 -26.42 0.89
C LEU A 12 -4.56 -25.65 0.16
N ILE A 13 -3.75 -26.32 -0.66
CA ILE A 13 -2.61 -25.69 -1.36
C ILE A 13 -3.07 -24.79 -2.53
N GLY A 14 -4.25 -25.05 -3.09
CA GLY A 14 -4.81 -24.25 -4.19
C GLY A 14 -5.50 -22.94 -3.75
N PHE A 15 -5.84 -22.80 -2.48
CA PHE A 15 -6.70 -21.71 -2.03
C PHE A 15 -5.93 -20.41 -1.70
N ALA A 16 -4.71 -20.50 -1.22
CA ALA A 16 -3.89 -19.33 -0.93
C ALA A 16 -3.44 -18.58 -2.21
N MET A 17 -3.25 -19.30 -3.32
CA MET A 17 -2.87 -18.73 -4.62
C MET A 17 -4.04 -18.01 -5.33
N ILE A 18 -5.30 -18.40 -5.01
CA ILE A 18 -6.51 -17.83 -5.64
C ILE A 18 -6.85 -16.44 -5.04
N LEU A 19 -6.40 -16.13 -3.82
CA LEU A 19 -6.73 -14.90 -3.11
C LEU A 19 -6.21 -13.63 -3.79
N PHE A 20 -5.14 -13.73 -4.56
CA PHE A 20 -4.54 -12.57 -5.24
C PHE A 20 -4.64 -12.60 -6.77
N CYS A 21 -4.94 -13.75 -7.39
CA CYS A 21 -4.94 -13.90 -8.85
C CYS A 21 -6.30 -13.67 -9.54
N SER A 22 -7.42 -13.44 -8.85
CA SER A 22 -8.74 -13.30 -9.48
C SER A 22 -9.19 -11.84 -9.66
N GLY A 23 -8.26 -10.95 -9.95
CA GLY A 23 -8.53 -9.58 -10.38
C GLY A 23 -8.13 -9.35 -11.83
N LEU A 24 -8.63 -10.19 -12.75
CA LEU A 24 -8.53 -9.89 -14.18
C LEU A 24 -9.44 -8.70 -14.50
N TYR A 25 -8.84 -7.62 -14.94
CA TYR A 25 -9.30 -6.28 -15.32
C TYR A 25 -9.17 -5.21 -14.24
N ALA A 26 -7.96 -4.91 -13.80
CA ALA A 26 -7.57 -3.58 -13.38
C ALA A 26 -6.08 -3.45 -13.64
N GLU A 27 -5.74 -2.42 -14.35
CA GLU A 27 -4.41 -1.89 -14.64
C GLU A 27 -3.31 -2.39 -13.71
N ASN A 28 -2.18 -2.78 -14.30
CA ASN A 28 -0.95 -3.34 -13.72
C ASN A 28 -0.24 -2.45 -12.67
N ASP A 29 -0.98 -1.69 -11.89
CA ASP A 29 -0.49 -0.59 -11.09
C ASP A 29 -0.59 -0.82 -9.58
N LEU A 30 -0.83 -2.05 -9.14
CA LEU A 30 -0.87 -2.38 -7.72
C LEU A 30 0.19 -3.43 -7.41
N LEU A 31 0.85 -3.21 -6.29
CA LEU A 31 1.83 -4.12 -5.73
C LEU A 31 1.27 -5.55 -5.72
N GLU A 32 1.87 -6.44 -6.50
CA GLU A 32 1.54 -7.86 -6.48
C GLU A 32 2.37 -8.57 -5.42
N PRO A 33 1.84 -9.61 -4.75
CA PRO A 33 2.63 -10.37 -3.81
C PRO A 33 3.86 -10.97 -4.47
N THR A 34 5.04 -10.59 -4.01
CA THR A 34 6.31 -11.18 -4.42
C THR A 34 6.57 -12.48 -3.70
N TRP A 35 5.97 -12.63 -2.53
CA TRP A 35 6.05 -13.86 -1.75
C TRP A 35 4.86 -14.01 -0.80
N VAL A 36 4.37 -15.23 -0.65
CA VAL A 36 3.33 -15.61 0.33
C VAL A 36 3.82 -16.85 1.07
N ARG A 37 3.74 -16.84 2.39
CA ARG A 37 4.10 -17.99 3.20
C ARG A 37 3.21 -19.18 2.86
N PRO A 38 3.77 -20.34 2.52
CA PRO A 38 2.99 -21.56 2.32
C PRO A 38 2.20 -21.92 3.60
N ASP A 39 1.02 -22.49 3.40
CA ASP A 39 0.16 -23.04 4.45
C ASP A 39 -0.31 -22.01 5.51
N THR A 40 -0.23 -20.71 5.22
CA THR A 40 -0.78 -19.67 6.10
C THR A 40 -2.30 -19.71 6.07
N ASP A 41 -2.91 -19.87 7.24
CA ASP A 41 -4.35 -19.70 7.42
C ASP A 41 -4.67 -18.24 7.76
N PHE A 42 -4.96 -17.45 6.75
CA PHE A 42 -5.35 -16.05 6.94
C PHE A 42 -6.70 -15.87 7.64
N SER A 43 -7.54 -16.91 7.71
CA SER A 43 -8.82 -16.84 8.42
C SER A 43 -8.69 -16.79 9.95
N ALA A 44 -7.51 -17.12 10.45
CA ALA A 44 -7.19 -17.00 11.88
C ALA A 44 -7.03 -15.52 12.32
N PHE A 45 -6.83 -14.59 11.38
CA PHE A 45 -6.60 -13.18 11.67
C PHE A 45 -7.87 -12.37 11.46
N ASN A 46 -8.20 -11.50 12.41
CA ASN A 46 -9.40 -10.66 12.34
C ASN A 46 -9.18 -9.21 12.78
N LYS A 47 -7.94 -8.81 12.99
CA LYS A 47 -7.51 -7.45 13.38
C LYS A 47 -6.24 -7.06 12.64
N PHE A 48 -5.97 -5.76 12.59
CA PHE A 48 -4.74 -5.21 12.05
C PHE A 48 -3.98 -4.39 13.08
N GLN A 49 -2.66 -4.47 13.06
CA GLN A 49 -1.76 -3.53 13.68
C GLN A 49 -1.04 -2.77 12.57
N VAL A 50 -1.49 -1.57 12.28
CA VAL A 50 -0.89 -0.71 11.25
C VAL A 50 0.28 0.05 11.87
N MET A 51 1.49 -0.26 11.41
CA MET A 51 2.69 0.44 11.86
C MET A 51 2.78 1.81 11.18
N PRO A 52 3.48 2.79 11.78
CA PRO A 52 3.78 4.04 11.09
C PRO A 52 4.43 3.78 9.73
N LEU A 53 4.09 4.59 8.72
CA LEU A 53 4.75 4.53 7.43
C LEU A 53 6.24 4.84 7.60
N ASP A 54 7.10 3.91 7.20
CA ASP A 54 8.55 4.10 7.28
C ASP A 54 9.04 4.92 6.08
N VAL A 55 9.56 6.09 6.37
CA VAL A 55 10.14 7.04 5.41
C VAL A 55 11.59 7.38 5.77
N SER A 56 12.20 6.64 6.70
CA SER A 56 13.52 6.96 7.27
C SER A 56 14.65 6.95 6.23
N ASP A 57 14.57 6.02 5.27
CA ASP A 57 15.57 5.82 4.21
C ASP A 57 15.01 6.13 2.81
N VAL A 58 13.88 6.88 2.74
CA VAL A 58 13.23 7.20 1.48
C VAL A 58 14.14 8.05 0.57
N ARG A 59 14.29 7.61 -0.67
CA ARG A 59 15.08 8.33 -1.68
C ARG A 59 14.17 9.21 -2.54
N LEU A 60 14.49 10.51 -2.60
CA LEU A 60 13.86 11.39 -3.56
C LEU A 60 14.52 11.23 -4.93
N LEU A 61 13.77 10.78 -5.91
CA LEU A 61 14.21 10.62 -7.30
C LEU A 61 13.74 11.82 -8.12
N ARG A 62 14.61 12.29 -9.00
CA ARG A 62 14.27 13.34 -9.97
C ARG A 62 13.85 12.68 -11.29
N PRO A 63 12.68 13.05 -11.87
CA PRO A 63 12.30 12.51 -13.16
C PRO A 63 13.30 12.88 -14.26
N PRO A 64 13.50 12.01 -15.27
CA PRO A 64 14.49 12.23 -16.33
C PRO A 64 14.27 13.52 -17.16
N TRP A 65 13.04 13.99 -17.22
CA TRP A 65 12.67 15.20 -17.96
C TRP A 65 12.83 16.50 -17.17
N ALA A 66 13.15 16.42 -15.88
CA ALA A 66 13.31 17.62 -15.05
C ALA A 66 14.58 18.39 -15.41
N MET A 67 14.41 19.68 -15.66
CA MET A 67 15.49 20.60 -16.04
C MET A 67 16.02 21.44 -14.87
N ASP A 68 15.36 21.36 -13.71
CA ASP A 68 15.76 22.11 -12.50
C ASP A 68 17.10 21.57 -11.95
N ASP A 69 17.83 22.40 -11.19
CA ASP A 69 19.08 21.97 -10.52
C ASP A 69 18.75 20.82 -9.56
N PRO A 70 19.53 19.74 -9.55
CA PRO A 70 19.36 18.65 -8.58
C PRO A 70 19.34 19.09 -7.11
N LYS A 71 20.03 20.18 -6.78
CA LYS A 71 20.07 20.75 -5.41
C LYS A 71 18.74 21.33 -4.95
N ASP A 72 17.88 21.67 -5.89
CA ASP A 72 16.55 22.21 -5.59
C ASP A 72 15.52 21.11 -5.30
N TRP A 73 15.91 19.84 -5.50
CA TRP A 73 15.05 18.69 -5.25
C TRP A 73 15.24 18.22 -3.81
N SER A 74 14.31 18.59 -2.97
CA SER A 74 14.25 18.18 -1.56
C SER A 74 12.78 17.96 -1.17
N ILE A 75 12.55 17.06 -0.26
CA ILE A 75 11.29 16.88 0.46
C ILE A 75 11.57 17.25 1.90
N ASP A 76 10.73 18.03 2.52
CA ASP A 76 10.94 18.44 3.90
C ASP A 76 10.24 17.49 4.89
N ASN A 77 10.49 17.71 6.17
CA ASN A 77 9.92 16.87 7.22
C ASN A 77 8.40 17.08 7.37
N GLU A 78 7.87 18.24 6.99
CA GLU A 78 6.42 18.52 7.05
C GLU A 78 5.70 17.72 5.98
N ASP A 79 6.26 17.63 4.76
CA ASP A 79 5.74 16.81 3.68
C ASP A 79 5.75 15.31 4.05
N LEU A 80 6.86 14.83 4.66
CA LEU A 80 6.96 13.44 5.11
C LEU A 80 5.96 13.13 6.25
N GLN A 81 5.79 14.06 7.17
CA GLN A 81 4.81 13.92 8.25
C GLN A 81 3.38 13.87 7.71
N LEU A 82 3.05 14.76 6.77
CA LEU A 82 1.76 14.77 6.09
C LEU A 82 1.46 13.42 5.41
N LEU A 83 2.46 12.86 4.73
CA LEU A 83 2.35 11.55 4.09
C LEU A 83 2.06 10.42 5.10
N GLN A 84 2.75 10.44 6.25
CA GLN A 84 2.53 9.48 7.34
C GLN A 84 1.13 9.63 7.96
N ASP A 85 0.66 10.87 8.13
CA ASP A 85 -0.67 11.14 8.69
C ASP A 85 -1.78 10.68 7.74
N ILE A 86 -1.67 10.98 6.44
CA ILE A 86 -2.62 10.50 5.41
C ILE A 86 -2.67 8.96 5.40
N TYR A 87 -1.50 8.31 5.38
CA TYR A 87 -1.43 6.84 5.43
C TYR A 87 -2.16 6.27 6.63
N ARG A 88 -1.83 6.75 7.84
CA ARG A 88 -2.43 6.29 9.09
C ARG A 88 -3.95 6.43 9.07
N ASP A 89 -4.44 7.62 8.70
CA ASP A 89 -5.85 7.96 8.78
C ASP A 89 -6.67 7.18 7.74
N VAL A 90 -6.16 7.04 6.52
CA VAL A 90 -6.80 6.24 5.47
C VAL A 90 -6.82 4.75 5.82
N MET A 91 -5.68 4.19 6.26
CA MET A 91 -5.62 2.78 6.64
C MET A 91 -6.66 2.45 7.72
N LYS A 92 -6.72 3.26 8.78
CA LYS A 92 -7.69 3.08 9.85
C LYS A 92 -9.12 3.21 9.36
N ALA A 93 -9.44 4.28 8.63
CA ALA A 93 -10.79 4.55 8.15
C ALA A 93 -11.33 3.41 7.27
N ILE A 94 -10.52 2.90 6.34
CA ILE A 94 -10.95 1.85 5.39
C ILE A 94 -11.03 0.47 6.06
N LEU A 95 -10.04 0.12 6.89
CA LEU A 95 -10.04 -1.19 7.53
C LEU A 95 -11.18 -1.36 8.54
N GLU A 96 -11.53 -0.30 9.28
CA GLU A 96 -12.59 -0.34 10.30
C GLU A 96 -14.01 -0.07 9.74
N ALA A 97 -14.14 0.44 8.50
CA ALA A 97 -15.44 0.81 7.95
C ALA A 97 -16.45 -0.35 7.95
N ASP A 98 -17.72 -0.06 8.13
CA ASP A 98 -18.87 -0.97 7.94
C ASP A 98 -18.70 -2.38 8.56
N GLY A 99 -18.25 -2.45 9.81
CA GLY A 99 -18.01 -3.72 10.50
C GLY A 99 -16.80 -4.50 9.99
N GLY A 100 -15.82 -3.79 9.44
CA GLY A 100 -14.55 -4.34 8.98
C GLY A 100 -13.67 -4.92 10.10
N TYR A 101 -12.39 -4.63 10.05
CA TYR A 101 -11.39 -5.23 10.93
C TYR A 101 -10.82 -4.16 11.86
N PRO A 102 -10.90 -4.33 13.20
CA PRO A 102 -10.34 -3.36 14.14
C PRO A 102 -8.85 -3.12 13.93
N VAL A 103 -8.44 -1.85 13.96
CA VAL A 103 -7.03 -1.46 14.02
C VAL A 103 -6.60 -1.31 15.47
N VAL A 104 -5.67 -2.14 15.89
CA VAL A 104 -5.22 -2.25 17.28
C VAL A 104 -3.75 -1.86 17.44
N HIS A 105 -3.33 -1.51 18.65
CA HIS A 105 -1.95 -1.14 18.96
C HIS A 105 -1.18 -2.25 19.69
N VAL A 106 -1.86 -3.33 20.08
CA VAL A 106 -1.28 -4.42 20.86
C VAL A 106 -1.17 -5.67 19.98
N PRO A 107 -0.01 -6.34 19.96
CA PRO A 107 0.15 -7.61 19.27
C PRO A 107 -0.81 -8.68 19.81
N GLY A 108 -1.14 -9.66 18.97
CA GLY A 108 -1.97 -10.81 19.34
C GLY A 108 -1.92 -11.88 18.26
N ALA A 109 -2.32 -13.10 18.64
CA ALA A 109 -2.30 -14.26 17.73
C ALA A 109 -3.25 -14.09 16.51
N ASP A 110 -4.28 -13.27 16.66
CA ASP A 110 -5.30 -12.97 15.66
C ASP A 110 -5.08 -11.62 14.94
N VAL A 111 -3.88 -11.03 15.08
CA VAL A 111 -3.56 -9.69 14.56
C VAL A 111 -2.51 -9.79 13.46
N ILE A 112 -2.81 -9.26 12.27
CA ILE A 112 -1.82 -9.01 11.20
C ILE A 112 -1.16 -7.66 11.44
N GLN A 113 0.15 -7.64 11.54
CA GLN A 113 0.93 -6.42 11.50
C GLN A 113 1.21 -6.02 10.05
N VAL A 114 0.91 -4.77 9.72
CA VAL A 114 1.16 -4.15 8.41
C VAL A 114 2.32 -3.19 8.56
N GLU A 115 3.43 -3.48 7.90
CA GLU A 115 4.63 -2.63 7.84
C GLU A 115 4.78 -2.14 6.40
N VAL A 116 4.81 -0.83 6.20
CA VAL A 116 5.00 -0.21 4.88
C VAL A 116 6.24 0.67 4.94
N GLU A 117 7.20 0.37 4.07
CA GLU A 117 8.45 1.11 3.88
C GLU A 117 8.42 1.78 2.50
N LEU A 118 8.61 3.09 2.43
CA LEU A 118 8.82 3.81 1.19
C LEU A 118 10.30 3.79 0.82
N LEU A 119 10.60 3.12 -0.30
CA LEU A 119 11.97 3.00 -0.82
C LEU A 119 12.38 4.22 -1.65
N SER A 120 11.43 4.77 -2.43
CA SER A 120 11.66 6.00 -3.18
C SER A 120 10.36 6.74 -3.51
N ILE A 121 10.50 8.04 -3.72
CA ILE A 121 9.45 8.94 -4.22
C ILE A 121 10.03 9.69 -5.41
N MET A 122 9.30 9.73 -6.53
CA MET A 122 9.63 10.51 -7.72
C MET A 122 8.47 11.46 -8.05
N PRO A 123 8.44 12.68 -7.48
CA PRO A 123 7.43 13.67 -7.84
C PRO A 123 7.59 14.08 -9.30
N TYR A 124 6.50 14.27 -10.03
CA TYR A 124 6.58 14.70 -11.43
C TYR A 124 6.98 16.17 -11.58
N ILE A 125 6.70 16.98 -10.59
CA ILE A 125 7.14 18.36 -10.50
C ILE A 125 7.98 18.52 -9.23
N ARG A 126 8.99 19.36 -9.28
CA ARG A 126 9.84 19.68 -8.13
C ARG A 126 9.00 20.08 -6.92
N PRO A 127 9.24 19.50 -5.74
CA PRO A 127 8.54 19.89 -4.51
C PRO A 127 8.59 21.41 -4.29
N GLY A 128 7.50 21.97 -3.85
CA GLY A 128 7.37 23.43 -3.65
C GLY A 128 7.15 24.27 -4.92
N LYS A 129 7.29 23.70 -6.13
CA LYS A 129 7.08 24.42 -7.38
C LYS A 129 5.61 24.31 -7.80
N ARG A 130 4.92 25.45 -7.89
CA ARG A 130 3.48 25.50 -8.21
C ARG A 130 3.20 25.99 -9.63
N GLU A 131 4.07 26.85 -10.17
CA GLU A 131 3.85 27.54 -11.43
C GLU A 131 5.07 27.49 -12.34
N THR A 132 4.82 27.58 -13.65
CA THR A 132 5.85 27.78 -14.67
C THR A 132 6.46 29.19 -14.54
N SER A 133 7.57 29.44 -15.23
CA SER A 133 8.18 30.78 -15.32
C SER A 133 7.26 31.85 -15.91
N LYS A 134 6.14 31.45 -16.51
CA LYS A 134 5.11 32.35 -17.08
C LYS A 134 3.87 32.51 -16.19
N GLY A 135 3.91 32.01 -14.94
CA GLY A 135 2.79 32.06 -14.00
C GLY A 135 1.63 31.14 -14.37
N GLN A 136 1.86 30.07 -15.13
CA GLN A 136 0.86 29.06 -15.46
C GLN A 136 1.03 27.84 -14.55
N SER A 137 -0.08 27.27 -14.12
CA SER A 137 -0.08 26.01 -13.37
C SER A 137 0.46 24.84 -14.20
N TYR A 138 1.12 23.91 -13.55
CA TYR A 138 1.46 22.62 -14.17
C TYR A 138 0.24 21.72 -14.20
N ILE A 139 0.07 20.96 -15.28
CA ILE A 139 -0.92 19.89 -15.39
C ILE A 139 -0.15 18.59 -15.58
N THR A 140 -0.37 17.63 -14.69
CA THR A 140 0.30 16.32 -14.72
C THR A 140 -0.70 15.18 -14.66
N LEU A 141 -0.31 14.02 -15.19
CA LEU A 141 -1.03 12.77 -14.98
C LEU A 141 -0.61 12.21 -13.62
N GLY A 142 -1.41 12.47 -12.59
CA GLY A 142 -1.04 12.15 -11.20
C GLY A 142 0.01 13.11 -10.64
N SER A 143 0.53 12.79 -9.46
CA SER A 143 1.46 13.64 -8.70
C SER A 143 2.91 13.12 -8.72
N GLY A 144 3.11 11.86 -9.08
CA GLY A 144 4.43 11.23 -9.05
C GLY A 144 4.34 9.70 -9.04
N GLU A 145 5.45 9.09 -8.70
CA GLU A 145 5.58 7.65 -8.49
C GLU A 145 6.19 7.36 -7.13
N VAL A 146 5.78 6.26 -6.52
CA VAL A 146 6.39 5.73 -5.30
C VAL A 146 6.82 4.29 -5.53
N ASN A 147 7.95 3.91 -4.94
CA ASN A 147 8.35 2.51 -4.79
C ASN A 147 8.27 2.16 -3.31
N ALA A 148 7.59 1.07 -3.00
CA ALA A 148 7.35 0.67 -1.63
C ALA A 148 7.53 -0.83 -1.44
N LYS A 149 7.84 -1.21 -0.21
CA LYS A 149 7.84 -2.56 0.29
C LYS A 149 6.81 -2.68 1.40
N ILE A 150 6.04 -3.76 1.38
CA ILE A 150 4.98 -4.01 2.36
C ILE A 150 5.14 -5.42 2.91
N ASP A 151 5.37 -5.51 4.21
CA ASP A 151 5.42 -6.76 4.95
C ASP A 151 4.11 -6.94 5.74
N LEU A 152 3.41 -8.05 5.52
CA LEU A 152 2.36 -8.52 6.42
C LEU A 152 2.96 -9.60 7.34
N ARG A 153 2.88 -9.38 8.63
CA ARG A 153 3.45 -10.28 9.65
C ARG A 153 2.40 -10.73 10.66
N ASN A 154 2.58 -11.91 11.20
CA ASN A 154 1.92 -12.25 12.47
C ASN A 154 2.46 -11.31 13.54
N SER A 155 1.60 -10.53 14.19
CA SER A 155 2.05 -9.48 15.12
C SER A 155 2.69 -10.04 16.39
N GLU A 156 2.32 -11.25 16.81
CA GLU A 156 2.85 -11.91 18.02
C GLU A 156 4.19 -12.58 17.76
N THR A 157 4.29 -13.38 16.69
CA THR A 157 5.49 -14.14 16.37
C THR A 157 6.49 -13.40 15.49
N ARG A 158 6.09 -12.29 14.89
CA ARG A 158 6.85 -11.50 13.90
C ARG A 158 7.14 -12.25 12.60
N GLU A 159 6.53 -13.40 12.43
CA GLU A 159 6.68 -14.21 11.23
C GLU A 159 6.13 -13.51 10.00
N LEU A 160 6.92 -13.44 8.92
CA LEU A 160 6.46 -12.88 7.64
C LEU A 160 5.41 -13.82 7.04
N LEU A 161 4.24 -13.28 6.69
CA LEU A 161 3.13 -13.98 6.07
C LEU A 161 3.04 -13.68 4.58
N LEU A 162 3.30 -12.42 4.21
CA LEU A 162 3.22 -11.96 2.82
C LEU A 162 4.15 -10.77 2.62
N LEU A 163 4.79 -10.71 1.46
CA LEU A 163 5.62 -9.62 0.98
C LEU A 163 5.06 -9.07 -0.32
N LEU A 164 4.93 -7.75 -0.40
CA LEU A 164 4.71 -7.03 -1.66
C LEU A 164 5.84 -6.02 -1.84
N GLU A 165 6.26 -5.84 -3.09
CA GLU A 165 7.26 -4.83 -3.45
C GLU A 165 7.00 -4.37 -4.88
N GLY A 166 7.01 -3.07 -5.11
CA GLY A 166 6.81 -2.53 -6.46
C GLY A 166 6.57 -1.03 -6.48
N GLU A 167 6.31 -0.57 -7.69
CA GLU A 167 6.08 0.84 -8.00
C GLU A 167 4.58 1.12 -8.15
N LYS A 168 4.20 2.34 -7.82
CA LYS A 168 2.84 2.84 -7.94
C LYS A 168 2.83 4.30 -8.37
N THR A 169 2.07 4.60 -9.43
CA THR A 169 1.75 5.98 -9.79
C THR A 169 0.76 6.58 -8.79
N VAL A 170 1.04 7.78 -8.33
CA VAL A 170 0.23 8.53 -7.37
C VAL A 170 -0.78 9.39 -8.12
N GLY A 171 -2.01 8.89 -8.29
CA GLY A 171 -3.07 9.49 -9.09
C GLY A 171 -3.01 9.06 -10.56
N GLN A 172 -4.18 9.06 -11.22
CA GLN A 172 -4.36 8.54 -12.59
C GLN A 172 -5.09 9.54 -13.51
N GLU A 173 -5.30 10.75 -13.04
CA GLU A 173 -6.03 11.77 -13.80
C GLU A 173 -5.11 12.96 -14.10
N TYR A 174 -5.35 13.59 -15.27
CA TYR A 174 -4.73 14.87 -15.59
C TYR A 174 -5.37 15.97 -14.74
N LYS A 175 -4.61 16.50 -13.79
CA LYS A 175 -5.04 17.57 -12.90
C LYS A 175 -3.95 18.62 -12.74
N GLU A 176 -4.36 19.78 -12.26
CA GLU A 176 -3.44 20.83 -11.84
C GLU A 176 -2.56 20.32 -10.69
N HIS A 177 -1.26 20.56 -10.80
CA HIS A 177 -0.30 20.21 -9.76
C HIS A 177 -0.35 21.26 -8.65
N ASN A 178 -1.12 21.00 -7.61
CA ASN A 178 -1.27 21.81 -6.41
C ASN A 178 -1.44 20.90 -5.17
N ASP A 179 -1.32 21.49 -3.97
CA ASP A 179 -1.34 20.72 -2.71
C ASP A 179 -2.63 19.92 -2.55
N THR A 180 -3.78 20.49 -2.88
CA THR A 180 -5.08 19.81 -2.77
C THR A 180 -5.12 18.54 -3.63
N ASN A 181 -4.65 18.61 -4.86
CA ASN A 181 -4.63 17.46 -5.77
C ASN A 181 -3.56 16.44 -5.39
N ILE A 182 -2.42 16.88 -4.85
CA ILE A 182 -1.37 15.99 -4.34
C ILE A 182 -1.92 15.17 -3.17
N VAL A 183 -2.53 15.83 -2.18
CA VAL A 183 -3.16 15.17 -1.02
C VAL A 183 -4.24 14.19 -1.47
N ALA A 184 -5.16 14.61 -2.35
CA ALA A 184 -6.22 13.75 -2.86
C ALA A 184 -5.68 12.52 -3.61
N ASN A 185 -4.58 12.66 -4.36
CA ASN A 185 -3.94 11.55 -5.06
C ASN A 185 -3.27 10.57 -4.09
N LEU A 186 -2.65 11.06 -3.01
CA LEU A 186 -2.07 10.23 -1.95
C LEU A 186 -3.16 9.48 -1.17
N GLU A 187 -4.23 10.18 -0.77
CA GLU A 187 -5.40 9.56 -0.13
C GLU A 187 -5.98 8.45 -1.01
N TYR A 188 -6.14 8.69 -2.31
CA TYR A 188 -6.64 7.70 -3.25
C TYR A 188 -5.73 6.48 -3.35
N MET A 189 -4.41 6.67 -3.44
CA MET A 189 -3.44 5.58 -3.48
C MET A 189 -3.52 4.69 -2.24
N PHE A 190 -3.50 5.28 -1.04
CA PHE A 190 -3.62 4.51 0.20
C PHE A 190 -5.00 3.87 0.37
N THR A 191 -6.07 4.52 -0.11
CA THR A 191 -7.42 3.94 -0.14
C THR A 191 -7.45 2.68 -0.99
N GLN A 192 -6.82 2.69 -2.17
CA GLN A 192 -6.74 1.49 -3.01
C GLN A 192 -6.02 0.35 -2.30
N PHE A 193 -4.89 0.64 -1.64
CA PHE A 193 -4.14 -0.37 -0.89
C PHE A 193 -4.97 -0.94 0.28
N ALA A 194 -5.52 -0.08 1.14
CA ALA A 194 -6.32 -0.49 2.29
C ALA A 194 -7.57 -1.28 1.87
N THR A 195 -8.25 -0.86 0.79
CA THR A 195 -9.41 -1.55 0.23
C THR A 195 -9.05 -2.94 -0.29
N ARG A 196 -7.92 -3.09 -0.98
CA ARG A 196 -7.45 -4.42 -1.42
C ARG A 196 -7.16 -5.34 -0.25
N LEU A 197 -6.47 -4.84 0.76
CA LEU A 197 -6.16 -5.60 1.96
C LEU A 197 -7.46 -6.06 2.64
N ARG A 198 -8.41 -5.14 2.83
CA ARG A 198 -9.73 -5.46 3.39
C ARG A 198 -10.47 -6.49 2.56
N ASN A 199 -10.59 -6.29 1.24
CA ASN A 199 -11.28 -7.21 0.35
C ASN A 199 -10.63 -8.60 0.32
N ALA A 200 -9.30 -8.69 0.48
CA ALA A 200 -8.62 -9.96 0.62
C ALA A 200 -9.04 -10.69 1.90
N MET A 201 -9.13 -9.97 3.02
CA MET A 201 -9.60 -10.53 4.29
C MET A 201 -11.08 -10.89 4.26
N ASP A 202 -11.93 -10.06 3.63
CA ASP A 202 -13.37 -10.35 3.48
C ASP A 202 -13.58 -11.66 2.71
N ARG A 203 -12.83 -11.89 1.63
CA ARG A 203 -12.89 -13.16 0.88
C ARG A 203 -12.49 -14.36 1.73
N VAL A 204 -11.45 -14.23 2.57
CA VAL A 204 -11.00 -15.30 3.47
C VAL A 204 -12.07 -15.62 4.51
N HIS A 205 -12.79 -14.63 4.98
CA HIS A 205 -13.87 -14.76 5.97
C HIS A 205 -15.24 -15.04 5.37
N GLY A 206 -15.37 -15.12 4.04
CA GLY A 206 -16.63 -15.39 3.36
C GLY A 206 -17.64 -14.24 3.44
N LYS A 207 -17.16 -13.01 3.49
CA LYS A 207 -17.97 -11.77 3.51
C LYS A 207 -18.16 -11.19 2.11
#